data_f5e2187a8387621ef944f1d8810c17b4
#
_entry.id   f5e2187a8387621ef944f1d8810c17b4
#
_cell.length_a   1.000
_cell.length_b   1.000
_cell.length_c   1.000
_cell.angle_alpha   90.00
_cell.angle_beta   90.00
_cell.angle_gamma   90.00
#
_symmetry.space_group_name_H-M   'P 1'
#
loop_
_entity.id
_entity.type
_entity.pdbx_description
1 polymer ?
#
loop_
_entity_poly.entity_id
_entity_poly.type
_entity_poly.pdbx_seq_one_letter_code
_entity_poly.pdbx_strand_id
1 'polypeptide(L)'
;MRMWGTAGTGARRLRSVGAGVVVWGAVAFGLASPSGASSAPTPVTQASTSSRGVSATTINVVFPLISFTSIEGQFEIESDAEYGEQTKAIHLFVDQINDAGGINGRKINPMIVSFDPTNVDEQRALCKQWTQGNPPVFAVLDGLGTWEGVNELCVTREGHTPMLAQWSTTTNWTDLGAPYLWWTGADDAPILAATVSWGVSSGRLGHGKKVGVVVSDQASDQDALNSYLMPDLKKVGIVPQVVTIAGAVDETAATDSDATLAVERLKAAGVQSVIPLLPDNAFTPYLGAETSQDYFPKLLLSDYQSEIEIALGLIPVPYEKALNGQQGVTAETLGGIDLPRPESQGGYDPGVRSCWTVWHKAYPQTPKGNINDDIEEQGPVQGWCQEIHLFAKAATMAGKDLNRRTFVEAMSRITDFPGGYSPVLSYGPDKFSGPTQYRVVEVHDNHPPTSLCKRGPATQPPAGVCWVVEQNWKPLPSS
;
A
#
# COMPACT_ATOMS: atom_id res chain seq x y z
N MET A 1 34.07 -36.23 24.77
CA MET A 1 33.29 -37.23 25.55
C MET A 1 31.98 -37.43 24.80
N ARG A 2 31.90 -38.40 23.90
CA ARG A 2 31.29 -39.72 23.94
C ARG A 2 29.92 -39.68 24.69
N MET A 3 28.74 -40.08 24.18
CA MET A 3 28.34 -41.22 23.31
C MET A 3 26.84 -41.07 22.97
N TRP A 4 26.38 -41.33 21.77
CA TRP A 4 25.69 -42.53 21.23
C TRP A 4 24.25 -42.80 21.72
N GLY A 5 23.36 -43.05 20.73
CA GLY A 5 22.17 -43.88 20.81
C GLY A 5 21.17 -43.57 19.70
N THR A 6 21.30 -44.09 18.53
CA THR A 6 20.67 -45.19 17.76
C THR A 6 19.14 -45.14 17.62
N ALA A 7 18.68 -44.91 16.43
CA ALA A 7 17.97 -45.73 15.44
C ALA A 7 16.64 -46.38 15.87
N GLY A 8 15.61 -46.15 15.08
CA GLY A 8 14.34 -46.87 15.11
C GLY A 8 13.61 -46.74 13.80
N THR A 9 13.92 -47.58 12.84
CA THR A 9 13.23 -47.84 11.58
C THR A 9 11.86 -48.48 11.82
N GLY A 10 10.85 -48.01 11.12
CA GLY A 10 9.52 -48.61 11.09
C GLY A 10 8.80 -48.41 9.77
N ALA A 11 9.20 -49.22 8.79
CA ALA A 11 8.45 -49.38 7.54
C ALA A 11 7.16 -50.14 7.78
N ARG A 12 6.02 -49.64 7.29
CA ARG A 12 4.84 -50.50 7.06
C ARG A 12 4.23 -50.24 5.67
N ARG A 13 4.05 -51.36 5.04
CA ARG A 13 3.73 -51.71 3.67
C ARG A 13 2.33 -51.27 3.22
N LEU A 14 2.29 -51.07 1.90
CA LEU A 14 1.13 -51.05 0.99
C LEU A 14 0.10 -52.18 1.28
N ARG A 15 -1.16 -51.88 1.05
CA ARG A 15 -2.13 -52.78 0.47
C ARG A 15 -3.01 -52.04 -0.55
N SER A 16 -2.89 -52.50 -1.79
CA SER A 16 -3.80 -52.27 -2.91
C SER A 16 -5.04 -53.15 -2.73
N VAL A 17 -6.18 -52.77 -3.29
CA VAL A 17 -7.13 -53.58 -4.08
C VAL A 17 -8.48 -52.84 -4.15
N GLY A 18 -9.02 -52.75 -5.39
CA GLY A 18 -10.42 -52.52 -5.59
C GLY A 18 -10.77 -51.91 -6.96
N ALA A 19 -10.83 -52.73 -7.97
CA ALA A 19 -11.41 -52.38 -9.28
C ALA A 19 -12.95 -52.25 -9.17
N GLY A 20 -13.55 -51.28 -9.89
CA GLY A 20 -14.99 -51.09 -9.92
C GLY A 20 -15.45 -50.36 -11.19
N VAL A 21 -15.71 -51.12 -12.21
CA VAL A 21 -16.78 -51.03 -13.22
C VAL A 21 -17.11 -49.66 -13.86
N VAL A 22 -16.75 -49.53 -15.12
CA VAL A 22 -17.21 -48.53 -16.06
C VAL A 22 -18.63 -48.85 -16.56
N VAL A 23 -19.56 -47.92 -16.34
CA VAL A 23 -20.88 -47.96 -17.01
C VAL A 23 -20.89 -46.78 -18.01
N TRP A 24 -20.96 -47.17 -19.27
CA TRP A 24 -21.18 -46.24 -20.40
C TRP A 24 -22.66 -45.88 -20.45
N GLY A 25 -22.99 -44.61 -20.15
CA GLY A 25 -24.27 -44.02 -20.45
C GLY A 25 -24.12 -43.03 -21.59
N ALA A 26 -24.63 -43.35 -22.74
CA ALA A 26 -24.74 -42.44 -23.89
C ALA A 26 -25.76 -41.35 -23.55
N VAL A 27 -25.34 -40.08 -23.51
CA VAL A 27 -26.25 -38.94 -23.46
C VAL A 27 -26.06 -38.12 -24.74
N ALA A 28 -27.15 -37.93 -25.43
CA ALA A 28 -27.27 -37.19 -26.67
C ALA A 28 -26.87 -35.71 -26.52
N PHE A 29 -25.99 -35.25 -27.39
CA PHE A 29 -25.64 -33.83 -27.53
C PHE A 29 -26.78 -33.05 -28.18
N GLY A 30 -27.53 -32.33 -27.41
CA GLY A 30 -28.34 -31.23 -27.86
C GLY A 30 -27.46 -29.96 -28.01
N LEU A 31 -27.28 -29.49 -29.23
CA LEU A 31 -26.64 -28.20 -29.53
C LEU A 31 -27.56 -27.06 -29.03
N ALA A 32 -27.35 -26.57 -27.84
CA ALA A 32 -27.89 -25.30 -27.39
C ALA A 32 -26.80 -24.23 -27.57
N SER A 33 -27.06 -23.26 -28.44
CA SER A 33 -26.23 -22.05 -28.61
C SER A 33 -26.16 -21.31 -27.29
N PRO A 34 -25.00 -20.89 -26.85
CA PRO A 34 -24.92 -19.99 -25.67
C PRO A 34 -25.43 -18.60 -26.09
N SER A 35 -26.66 -18.30 -25.71
CA SER A 35 -27.11 -16.89 -25.63
C SER A 35 -26.19 -16.16 -24.68
N GLY A 36 -25.44 -15.18 -25.17
CA GLY A 36 -24.61 -14.30 -24.36
C GLY A 36 -25.47 -13.62 -23.29
N ALA A 37 -25.39 -14.11 -22.08
CA ALA A 37 -25.88 -13.39 -20.93
C ALA A 37 -24.93 -12.19 -20.72
N SER A 38 -25.36 -11.02 -21.17
CA SER A 38 -24.83 -9.75 -20.74
C SER A 38 -24.98 -9.75 -19.22
N SER A 39 -23.87 -9.85 -18.50
CA SER A 39 -23.83 -9.66 -17.06
C SER A 39 -24.31 -8.23 -16.79
N ALA A 40 -25.52 -8.09 -16.26
CA ALA A 40 -26.00 -6.83 -15.76
C ALA A 40 -25.00 -6.36 -14.67
N PRO A 41 -24.66 -5.06 -14.63
CA PRO A 41 -23.79 -4.53 -13.59
C PRO A 41 -24.39 -4.90 -12.25
N THR A 42 -23.55 -5.44 -11.37
CA THR A 42 -23.93 -5.78 -10.00
C THR A 42 -24.47 -4.50 -9.36
N PRO A 43 -25.67 -4.51 -8.77
CA PRO A 43 -26.23 -3.28 -8.18
C PRO A 43 -25.29 -2.80 -7.09
N VAL A 44 -24.78 -1.57 -7.23
CA VAL A 44 -24.01 -0.88 -6.20
C VAL A 44 -24.82 -0.94 -4.90
N THR A 45 -24.29 -1.58 -3.88
CA THR A 45 -24.96 -1.72 -2.61
C THR A 45 -25.23 -0.33 -2.04
N GLN A 46 -26.48 0.04 -1.87
CA GLN A 46 -26.86 1.36 -1.37
C GLN A 46 -26.32 1.54 0.06
N ALA A 47 -25.58 2.60 0.30
CA ALA A 47 -25.00 2.89 1.61
C ALA A 47 -26.07 3.05 2.70
N SER A 48 -25.74 2.56 3.90
CA SER A 48 -26.63 2.57 5.07
C SER A 48 -26.93 4.00 5.56
N THR A 49 -28.15 4.25 6.02
CA THR A 49 -28.54 5.48 6.72
C THR A 49 -28.17 5.49 8.21
N SER A 50 -27.36 4.52 8.66
CA SER A 50 -26.92 4.44 10.05
C SER A 50 -26.07 5.64 10.45
N SER A 51 -26.44 6.26 11.56
CA SER A 51 -25.67 7.31 12.25
C SER A 51 -24.88 6.76 13.45
N ARG A 52 -24.63 5.43 13.47
CA ARG A 52 -23.84 4.78 14.51
C ARG A 52 -22.51 5.52 14.71
N GLY A 53 -22.14 5.84 15.94
CA GLY A 53 -20.94 6.61 16.27
C GLY A 53 -21.06 8.13 16.15
N VAL A 54 -22.25 8.64 15.75
CA VAL A 54 -22.52 10.08 15.69
C VAL A 54 -23.53 10.44 16.78
N SER A 55 -23.19 11.42 17.61
CA SER A 55 -24.07 12.02 18.62
C SER A 55 -24.41 13.47 18.25
N ALA A 56 -25.10 14.16 19.14
CA ALA A 56 -25.35 15.60 18.97
C ALA A 56 -24.06 16.44 19.05
N THR A 57 -23.04 15.96 19.75
CA THR A 57 -21.81 16.71 20.08
C THR A 57 -20.52 16.04 19.64
N THR A 58 -20.55 14.77 19.28
CA THR A 58 -19.35 13.98 18.95
C THR A 58 -19.51 13.07 17.75
N ILE A 59 -18.38 12.77 17.12
CA ILE A 59 -18.21 11.74 16.08
C ILE A 59 -17.07 10.82 16.56
N ASN A 60 -17.36 9.56 16.81
CA ASN A 60 -16.38 8.58 17.23
C ASN A 60 -15.62 8.02 16.01
N VAL A 61 -14.34 8.20 15.98
CA VAL A 61 -13.45 7.76 14.88
C VAL A 61 -12.32 6.92 15.46
N VAL A 62 -12.11 5.74 14.89
CA VAL A 62 -11.01 4.86 15.27
C VAL A 62 -9.79 5.17 14.41
N PHE A 63 -8.63 5.12 15.05
CA PHE A 63 -7.31 5.25 14.46
C PHE A 63 -6.50 4.00 14.86
N PRO A 64 -6.48 2.96 14.04
CA PRO A 64 -5.65 1.79 14.30
C PRO A 64 -4.18 2.14 14.07
N LEU A 65 -3.31 1.71 14.98
CA LEU A 65 -1.88 1.84 14.86
C LEU A 65 -1.23 0.45 14.95
N ILE A 66 -0.36 0.14 14.01
CA ILE A 66 0.42 -1.09 14.04
C ILE A 66 1.35 -1.08 15.25
N SER A 67 1.37 -2.20 15.99
CA SER A 67 2.38 -2.45 17.02
C SER A 67 3.62 -3.05 16.37
N PHE A 68 4.62 -2.25 16.13
CA PHE A 68 5.88 -2.72 15.55
C PHE A 68 6.66 -3.66 16.46
N THR A 69 6.42 -3.65 17.79
CA THR A 69 7.08 -4.55 18.75
C THR A 69 6.93 -6.03 18.41
N SER A 70 5.87 -6.42 17.73
CA SER A 70 5.68 -7.81 17.28
C SER A 70 6.52 -8.19 16.07
N ILE A 71 6.98 -7.21 15.30
CA ILE A 71 7.71 -7.40 14.04
C ILE A 71 9.14 -6.83 14.05
N GLU A 72 9.55 -6.11 15.11
CA GLU A 72 10.89 -5.53 15.27
C GLU A 72 12.03 -6.50 14.97
N GLY A 73 11.90 -7.74 15.46
CA GLY A 73 12.92 -8.77 15.23
C GLY A 73 12.97 -9.34 13.81
N GLN A 74 11.98 -9.04 12.99
CA GLN A 74 11.89 -9.54 11.62
C GLN A 74 12.31 -8.49 10.58
N PHE A 75 12.11 -7.21 10.87
CA PHE A 75 12.29 -6.14 9.89
C PHE A 75 13.36 -5.10 10.27
N GLU A 76 14.03 -5.25 11.40
CA GLU A 76 15.02 -4.28 11.92
C GLU A 76 14.48 -2.83 12.05
N ILE A 77 13.16 -2.70 12.32
CA ILE A 77 12.47 -1.42 12.45
C ILE A 77 12.63 -0.92 13.91
N GLU A 78 13.07 0.31 14.10
CA GLU A 78 13.06 0.98 15.41
C GLU A 78 11.68 1.60 15.68
N SER A 79 10.83 0.90 16.41
CA SER A 79 9.39 1.06 16.44
C SER A 79 8.82 2.09 17.42
N ASP A 80 9.49 2.34 18.54
CA ASP A 80 8.90 3.13 19.64
C ASP A 80 8.74 4.62 19.31
N ALA A 81 9.65 5.17 18.52
CA ALA A 81 9.60 6.56 18.09
C ALA A 81 8.40 6.80 17.15
N GLU A 82 8.19 5.92 16.20
CA GLU A 82 7.15 6.06 15.18
C GLU A 82 5.73 6.01 15.76
N TYR A 83 5.45 5.12 16.72
CA TYR A 83 4.15 5.10 17.40
C TYR A 83 3.84 6.39 18.13
N GLY A 84 4.83 6.95 18.83
CA GLY A 84 4.70 8.22 19.55
C GLY A 84 4.39 9.39 18.62
N GLU A 85 5.05 9.47 17.49
CA GLU A 85 4.86 10.54 16.51
C GLU A 85 3.50 10.41 15.81
N GLN A 86 3.04 9.22 15.46
CA GLN A 86 1.71 8.99 14.91
C GLN A 86 0.61 9.46 15.88
N THR A 87 0.72 9.10 17.16
CA THR A 87 -0.23 9.55 18.18
C THR A 87 -0.25 11.07 18.31
N LYS A 88 0.91 11.74 18.31
CA LYS A 88 1.01 13.20 18.30
C LYS A 88 0.36 13.82 17.07
N ALA A 89 0.60 13.26 15.89
CA ALA A 89 0.01 13.76 14.64
C ALA A 89 -1.52 13.65 14.64
N ILE A 90 -2.06 12.50 15.06
CA ILE A 90 -3.50 12.31 15.20
C ILE A 90 -4.11 13.35 16.13
N HIS A 91 -3.58 13.51 17.33
CA HIS A 91 -4.09 14.50 18.27
C HIS A 91 -3.99 15.92 17.72
N LEU A 92 -2.85 16.28 17.12
CA LEU A 92 -2.64 17.64 16.59
C LEU A 92 -3.70 17.99 15.54
N PHE A 93 -3.93 17.14 14.54
CA PHE A 93 -4.85 17.44 13.45
C PHE A 93 -6.31 17.30 13.88
N VAL A 94 -6.63 16.37 14.77
CA VAL A 94 -7.98 16.29 15.38
C VAL A 94 -8.27 17.51 16.23
N ASP A 95 -7.34 17.95 17.07
CA ASP A 95 -7.52 19.12 17.92
C ASP A 95 -7.63 20.41 17.11
N GLN A 96 -6.87 20.54 16.03
CA GLN A 96 -7.02 21.68 15.09
C GLN A 96 -8.47 21.80 14.58
N ILE A 97 -9.10 20.68 14.17
CA ILE A 97 -10.48 20.67 13.70
C ILE A 97 -11.44 20.96 14.85
N ASN A 98 -11.22 20.34 15.99
CA ASN A 98 -12.08 20.47 17.17
C ASN A 98 -12.08 21.90 17.74
N ASP A 99 -10.92 22.56 17.76
CA ASP A 99 -10.76 23.94 18.25
C ASP A 99 -11.35 24.96 17.27
N ALA A 100 -11.36 24.65 15.98
CA ALA A 100 -12.04 25.43 14.97
C ALA A 100 -13.59 25.32 15.03
N GLY A 101 -14.14 24.59 15.99
CA GLY A 101 -15.59 24.40 16.18
C GLY A 101 -16.10 23.04 15.76
N GLY A 102 -15.21 22.15 15.35
CA GLY A 102 -15.52 20.78 14.95
C GLY A 102 -16.28 20.69 13.61
N ILE A 103 -16.85 19.54 13.35
CA ILE A 103 -17.58 19.23 12.13
C ILE A 103 -19.08 19.49 12.34
N ASN A 104 -19.60 20.54 11.76
CA ASN A 104 -21.00 20.97 11.94
C ASN A 104 -21.43 21.06 13.43
N GLY A 105 -20.50 21.52 14.31
CA GLY A 105 -20.70 21.66 15.75
C GLY A 105 -20.44 20.39 16.57
N ARG A 106 -19.95 19.31 15.96
CA ARG A 106 -19.55 18.07 16.64
C ARG A 106 -18.05 17.96 16.69
N LYS A 107 -17.51 17.52 17.81
CA LYS A 107 -16.09 17.22 17.96
C LYS A 107 -15.79 15.80 17.48
N ILE A 108 -14.64 15.60 16.84
CA ILE A 108 -14.08 14.27 16.60
C ILE A 108 -13.61 13.75 17.97
N ASN A 109 -14.05 12.54 18.32
CA ASN A 109 -13.54 11.80 19.47
C ASN A 109 -12.60 10.70 18.95
N PRO A 110 -11.27 10.89 19.00
CA PRO A 110 -10.32 9.93 18.50
C PRO A 110 -10.21 8.72 19.43
N MET A 111 -10.29 7.55 18.85
CA MET A 111 -10.11 6.26 19.52
C MET A 111 -8.87 5.60 18.92
N ILE A 112 -7.71 5.85 19.53
CA ILE A 112 -6.44 5.28 19.08
C ILE A 112 -6.33 3.87 19.63
N VAL A 113 -6.09 2.88 18.75
CA VAL A 113 -6.04 1.46 19.09
C VAL A 113 -4.81 0.83 18.45
N SER A 114 -3.91 0.30 19.29
CA SER A 114 -2.77 -0.49 18.81
C SER A 114 -3.19 -1.92 18.53
N PHE A 115 -2.63 -2.56 17.51
CA PHE A 115 -2.86 -3.95 17.17
C PHE A 115 -1.60 -4.63 16.60
N ASP A 116 -1.54 -5.94 16.75
CA ASP A 116 -0.49 -6.78 16.16
C ASP A 116 -0.86 -7.12 14.71
N PRO A 117 -0.08 -6.65 13.69
CA PRO A 117 -0.38 -6.90 12.29
C PRO A 117 -0.26 -8.39 11.91
N THR A 118 0.45 -9.19 12.70
CA THR A 118 0.60 -10.63 12.47
C THR A 118 -0.51 -11.47 13.10
N ASN A 119 -1.36 -10.87 13.95
CA ASN A 119 -2.43 -11.55 14.68
C ASN A 119 -3.80 -11.35 14.01
N VAL A 120 -4.13 -12.19 13.05
CA VAL A 120 -5.40 -12.14 12.30
C VAL A 120 -6.63 -12.28 13.22
N ASP A 121 -6.55 -13.06 14.30
CA ASP A 121 -7.67 -13.22 15.23
C ASP A 121 -7.93 -11.94 16.04
N GLU A 122 -6.88 -11.26 16.46
CA GLU A 122 -6.98 -9.94 17.09
C GLU A 122 -7.60 -8.91 16.13
N GLN A 123 -7.13 -8.84 14.91
CA GLN A 123 -7.67 -7.94 13.88
C GLN A 123 -9.18 -8.19 13.65
N ARG A 124 -9.61 -9.44 13.56
CA ARG A 124 -11.04 -9.80 13.46
C ARG A 124 -11.85 -9.42 14.69
N ALA A 125 -11.26 -9.56 15.89
CA ALA A 125 -11.91 -9.14 17.13
C ALA A 125 -12.09 -7.61 17.16
N LEU A 126 -11.07 -6.85 16.78
CA LEU A 126 -11.12 -5.40 16.67
C LEU A 126 -12.15 -4.93 15.64
N CYS A 127 -12.19 -5.55 14.46
CA CYS A 127 -13.23 -5.26 13.47
C CYS A 127 -14.64 -5.43 14.05
N LYS A 128 -14.92 -6.52 14.74
CA LYS A 128 -16.22 -6.73 15.39
C LYS A 128 -16.50 -5.70 16.47
N GLN A 129 -15.47 -5.31 17.24
CA GLN A 129 -15.61 -4.25 18.23
C GLN A 129 -15.96 -2.91 17.60
N TRP A 130 -15.31 -2.54 16.50
CA TRP A 130 -15.56 -1.26 15.82
C TRP A 130 -16.92 -1.23 15.10
N THR A 131 -17.30 -2.33 14.49
CA THR A 131 -18.54 -2.39 13.68
C THR A 131 -19.78 -2.65 14.51
N GLN A 132 -19.71 -3.40 15.61
CA GLN A 132 -20.83 -3.89 16.39
C GLN A 132 -20.73 -3.57 17.89
N GLY A 133 -19.52 -3.30 18.41
CA GLY A 133 -19.25 -3.12 19.83
C GLY A 133 -19.69 -1.78 20.41
N ASN A 134 -19.28 -1.50 21.64
CA ASN A 134 -19.53 -0.26 22.36
C ASN A 134 -18.21 0.26 22.95
N PRO A 135 -17.85 1.54 22.81
CA PRO A 135 -18.64 2.61 22.20
C PRO A 135 -18.84 2.45 20.69
N PRO A 136 -19.96 2.99 20.14
CA PRO A 136 -20.24 2.89 18.72
C PRO A 136 -19.26 3.73 17.91
N VAL A 137 -18.78 3.20 16.78
CA VAL A 137 -17.83 3.85 15.86
C VAL A 137 -18.55 4.31 14.59
N PHE A 138 -18.22 5.48 14.09
CA PHE A 138 -18.71 6.02 12.83
C PHE A 138 -17.81 5.68 11.65
N ALA A 139 -16.53 5.89 11.80
CA ALA A 139 -15.53 5.65 10.76
C ALA A 139 -14.22 5.12 11.33
N VAL A 140 -13.41 4.49 10.49
CA VAL A 140 -12.04 4.07 10.76
C VAL A 140 -11.12 4.84 9.80
N LEU A 141 -10.07 5.44 10.33
CA LEU A 141 -9.00 6.04 9.55
C LEU A 141 -7.74 5.19 9.75
N ASP A 142 -7.35 4.49 8.72
CA ASP A 142 -6.28 3.49 8.78
C ASP A 142 -5.05 3.98 7.99
N GLY A 143 -4.22 4.75 8.68
CA GLY A 143 -3.06 5.42 8.08
C GLY A 143 -1.94 4.48 7.62
N LEU A 144 -1.91 3.23 8.07
CA LEU A 144 -0.84 2.29 7.72
C LEU A 144 -1.33 1.00 7.07
N GLY A 145 -2.64 0.86 6.88
CA GLY A 145 -3.22 -0.32 6.28
C GLY A 145 -3.04 -1.58 7.13
N THR A 146 -3.70 -2.63 6.72
CA THR A 146 -3.47 -3.95 7.27
C THR A 146 -2.89 -4.83 6.17
N TRP A 147 -1.91 -5.62 6.52
CA TRP A 147 -1.40 -6.64 5.62
C TRP A 147 -2.55 -7.61 5.29
N GLU A 148 -2.90 -7.75 4.03
CA GLU A 148 -3.90 -8.70 3.51
C GLU A 148 -5.39 -8.26 3.51
N GLY A 149 -5.77 -7.00 3.84
CA GLY A 149 -7.14 -6.49 3.69
C GLY A 149 -8.24 -7.13 4.53
N VAL A 150 -7.87 -7.94 5.52
CA VAL A 150 -8.86 -8.61 6.39
C VAL A 150 -9.68 -7.61 7.17
N ASN A 151 -9.05 -6.54 7.69
CA ASN A 151 -9.73 -5.50 8.44
C ASN A 151 -10.57 -4.61 7.55
N GLU A 152 -10.03 -4.21 6.41
CA GLU A 152 -10.70 -3.31 5.48
C GLU A 152 -12.03 -3.92 5.00
N LEU A 153 -12.02 -5.17 4.57
CA LEU A 153 -13.24 -5.84 4.12
C LEU A 153 -14.19 -6.18 5.28
N CYS A 154 -13.66 -6.56 6.44
CA CYS A 154 -14.47 -6.78 7.63
C CYS A 154 -15.17 -5.48 8.08
N VAL A 155 -14.44 -4.36 8.12
CA VAL A 155 -14.98 -3.05 8.52
C VAL A 155 -15.97 -2.51 7.49
N THR A 156 -15.62 -2.58 6.21
CA THR A 156 -16.35 -1.94 5.11
C THR A 156 -17.47 -2.82 4.56
N ARG A 157 -17.13 -4.00 4.05
CA ARG A 157 -18.07 -4.91 3.40
C ARG A 157 -19.03 -5.57 4.39
N GLU A 158 -18.51 -6.08 5.51
CA GLU A 158 -19.32 -6.78 6.51
C GLU A 158 -19.95 -5.81 7.51
N GLY A 159 -19.15 -4.84 8.00
CA GLY A 159 -19.56 -3.87 9.01
C GLY A 159 -20.28 -2.63 8.47
N HIS A 160 -20.28 -2.43 7.14
CA HIS A 160 -20.83 -1.24 6.47
C HIS A 160 -20.36 0.08 7.12
N THR A 161 -19.11 0.12 7.57
CA THR A 161 -18.50 1.25 8.28
C THR A 161 -17.54 1.97 7.35
N PRO A 162 -17.66 3.30 7.15
CA PRO A 162 -16.71 4.05 6.33
C PRO A 162 -15.29 3.87 6.83
N MET A 163 -14.37 3.63 5.90
CA MET A 163 -12.96 3.50 6.17
C MET A 163 -12.16 4.29 5.13
N LEU A 164 -11.21 5.07 5.61
CA LEU A 164 -10.18 5.69 4.81
C LEU A 164 -8.89 4.93 5.09
N ALA A 165 -8.18 4.57 4.03
CA ALA A 165 -6.91 3.86 4.15
C ALA A 165 -5.87 4.50 3.22
N GLN A 166 -4.59 4.46 3.62
CA GLN A 166 -3.54 5.23 2.98
C GLN A 166 -2.71 4.42 2.00
N TRP A 167 -2.32 3.22 2.39
CA TRP A 167 -1.37 2.42 1.62
C TRP A 167 -2.03 1.78 0.41
N SER A 168 -1.24 1.46 -0.61
CA SER A 168 -1.76 0.88 -1.83
C SER A 168 -2.40 -0.48 -1.56
N THR A 169 -3.52 -0.71 -2.20
CA THR A 169 -4.21 -1.98 -2.15
C THR A 169 -4.57 -2.45 -3.53
N THR A 170 -5.14 -3.63 -3.62
CA THR A 170 -5.64 -4.12 -4.89
C THR A 170 -6.98 -3.45 -5.23
N THR A 171 -7.15 -3.13 -6.51
CA THR A 171 -8.42 -2.61 -7.05
C THR A 171 -9.58 -3.56 -6.71
N ASN A 172 -9.33 -4.87 -6.69
CA ASN A 172 -10.33 -5.85 -6.28
C ASN A 172 -10.83 -5.61 -4.85
N TRP A 173 -9.97 -5.26 -3.91
CA TRP A 173 -10.41 -4.97 -2.54
C TRP A 173 -11.14 -3.64 -2.43
N THR A 174 -10.69 -2.64 -3.16
CA THR A 174 -11.42 -1.39 -3.29
C THR A 174 -12.85 -1.63 -3.76
N ASP A 175 -13.02 -2.43 -4.81
CA ASP A 175 -14.32 -2.81 -5.35
C ASP A 175 -15.16 -3.64 -4.36
N LEU A 176 -14.55 -4.59 -3.67
CA LEU A 176 -15.23 -5.42 -2.66
C LEU A 176 -15.65 -4.61 -1.42
N GLY A 177 -14.88 -3.61 -1.03
CA GLY A 177 -15.16 -2.71 0.11
C GLY A 177 -16.11 -1.56 -0.22
N ALA A 178 -16.38 -1.33 -1.51
CA ALA A 178 -17.27 -0.27 -1.95
C ALA A 178 -18.70 -0.43 -1.39
N PRO A 179 -19.38 0.66 -1.07
CA PRO A 179 -18.98 2.05 -1.19
C PRO A 179 -18.38 2.64 0.10
N TYR A 180 -17.87 1.81 0.99
CA TYR A 180 -17.40 2.23 2.32
C TYR A 180 -15.89 2.34 2.43
N LEU A 181 -15.13 1.74 1.51
CA LEU A 181 -13.67 1.77 1.48
C LEU A 181 -13.19 2.87 0.53
N TRP A 182 -12.34 3.76 1.03
CA TRP A 182 -11.78 4.88 0.30
C TRP A 182 -10.28 4.93 0.50
N TRP A 183 -9.52 4.94 -0.60
CA TRP A 183 -8.07 4.97 -0.56
C TRP A 183 -7.53 6.36 -0.79
N THR A 184 -6.52 6.73 -0.01
CA THR A 184 -5.75 7.96 -0.23
C THR A 184 -4.46 7.70 -1.02
N GLY A 185 -4.02 6.45 -1.12
CA GLY A 185 -3.01 5.95 -2.04
C GLY A 185 -3.60 5.49 -3.38
N ALA A 186 -2.74 5.16 -4.32
CA ALA A 186 -3.17 4.67 -5.64
C ALA A 186 -3.51 3.17 -5.61
N ASP A 187 -4.57 2.79 -6.33
CA ASP A 187 -4.85 1.40 -6.64
C ASP A 187 -3.77 0.79 -7.54
N ASP A 188 -3.61 -0.52 -7.48
CA ASP A 188 -2.68 -1.27 -8.34
C ASP A 188 -2.98 -1.12 -9.84
N ALA A 189 -4.23 -1.16 -10.27
CA ALA A 189 -4.57 -1.08 -11.69
C ALA A 189 -4.03 0.19 -12.39
N PRO A 190 -4.31 1.43 -11.94
CA PRO A 190 -3.77 2.62 -12.58
C PRO A 190 -2.26 2.78 -12.39
N ILE A 191 -1.68 2.35 -11.27
CA ILE A 191 -0.23 2.50 -11.04
C ILE A 191 0.57 1.52 -11.90
N LEU A 192 0.11 0.27 -12.06
CA LEU A 192 0.73 -0.72 -12.94
C LEU A 192 0.58 -0.32 -14.42
N ALA A 193 -0.58 0.22 -14.82
CA ALA A 193 -0.75 0.77 -16.16
C ALA A 193 0.21 1.94 -16.44
N ALA A 194 0.42 2.84 -15.46
CA ALA A 194 1.39 3.92 -15.55
C ALA A 194 2.83 3.37 -15.65
N THR A 195 3.17 2.34 -14.87
CA THR A 195 4.48 1.68 -14.89
C THR A 195 4.78 1.05 -16.25
N VAL A 196 3.81 0.33 -16.84
CA VAL A 196 3.98 -0.26 -18.18
C VAL A 196 4.11 0.84 -19.24
N SER A 197 3.24 1.85 -19.22
CA SER A 197 3.26 2.97 -20.17
C SER A 197 4.58 3.73 -20.12
N TRP A 198 5.04 4.05 -18.92
CA TRP A 198 6.33 4.72 -18.73
C TRP A 198 7.49 3.80 -19.13
N GLY A 199 7.47 2.53 -18.74
CA GLY A 199 8.49 1.56 -19.09
C GLY A 199 8.71 1.44 -20.60
N VAL A 200 7.62 1.47 -21.38
CA VAL A 200 7.67 1.48 -22.86
C VAL A 200 8.22 2.81 -23.37
N SER A 201 7.69 3.94 -22.90
CA SER A 201 8.09 5.27 -23.38
C SER A 201 9.55 5.63 -23.05
N SER A 202 10.07 5.10 -21.95
CA SER A 202 11.47 5.26 -21.52
C SER A 202 12.43 4.25 -22.19
N GLY A 203 11.89 3.29 -22.96
CA GLY A 203 12.65 2.20 -23.57
C GLY A 203 13.18 1.16 -22.55
N ARG A 204 12.68 1.16 -21.31
CA ARG A 204 12.99 0.12 -20.32
C ARG A 204 12.26 -1.18 -20.63
N LEU A 205 11.04 -1.08 -21.15
CA LEU A 205 10.26 -2.16 -21.74
C LEU A 205 10.21 -2.00 -23.27
N GLY A 206 10.03 -3.10 -24.03
CA GLY A 206 9.83 -3.02 -25.49
C GLY A 206 10.40 -4.19 -26.27
N HIS A 207 10.32 -4.07 -27.60
CA HIS A 207 10.78 -5.11 -28.51
C HIS A 207 12.28 -5.41 -28.34
N GLY A 208 12.59 -6.70 -28.27
CA GLY A 208 13.96 -7.18 -28.14
C GLY A 208 14.52 -7.19 -26.72
N LYS A 209 13.78 -6.68 -25.75
CA LYS A 209 14.14 -6.79 -24.33
C LYS A 209 13.47 -7.99 -23.69
N LYS A 210 14.24 -8.72 -22.90
CA LYS A 210 13.71 -9.78 -22.05
C LYS A 210 13.24 -9.17 -20.74
N VAL A 211 11.95 -9.25 -20.50
CA VAL A 211 11.26 -8.71 -19.33
C VAL A 211 10.94 -9.83 -18.36
N GLY A 212 11.17 -9.61 -17.07
CA GLY A 212 10.75 -10.45 -15.97
C GLY A 212 9.66 -9.80 -15.14
N VAL A 213 8.87 -10.63 -14.50
CA VAL A 213 7.99 -10.25 -13.40
C VAL A 213 8.30 -11.16 -12.23
N VAL A 214 8.57 -10.58 -11.09
CA VAL A 214 8.69 -11.30 -9.82
C VAL A 214 7.42 -10.99 -9.03
N VAL A 215 6.71 -12.02 -8.60
CA VAL A 215 5.42 -11.86 -7.92
C VAL A 215 5.38 -12.78 -6.71
N SER A 216 4.73 -12.35 -5.64
CA SER A 216 4.51 -13.25 -4.51
C SER A 216 3.40 -14.26 -4.80
N ASP A 217 3.32 -15.31 -4.00
CA ASP A 217 2.22 -16.29 -4.08
C ASP A 217 0.95 -15.82 -3.39
N GLN A 218 0.94 -14.63 -2.77
CA GLN A 218 -0.23 -14.04 -2.15
C GLN A 218 -1.35 -13.81 -3.18
N ALA A 219 -2.59 -14.10 -2.77
CA ALA A 219 -3.74 -14.02 -3.65
C ALA A 219 -3.93 -12.62 -4.25
N SER A 220 -3.64 -11.56 -3.49
CA SER A 220 -3.67 -10.16 -3.93
C SER A 220 -2.68 -9.89 -5.05
N ASP A 221 -1.43 -10.35 -4.88
CA ASP A 221 -0.36 -10.12 -5.86
C ASP A 221 -0.59 -10.92 -7.15
N GLN A 222 -1.10 -12.14 -7.00
CA GLN A 222 -1.51 -12.96 -8.14
C GLN A 222 -2.70 -12.34 -8.90
N ASP A 223 -3.63 -11.68 -8.20
CA ASP A 223 -4.72 -10.95 -8.83
C ASP A 223 -4.19 -9.71 -9.57
N ALA A 224 -3.34 -8.90 -8.94
CA ALA A 224 -2.69 -7.75 -9.57
C ALA A 224 -1.91 -8.15 -10.84
N LEU A 225 -1.16 -9.26 -10.78
CA LEU A 225 -0.48 -9.81 -11.94
C LEU A 225 -1.46 -10.15 -13.06
N ASN A 226 -2.48 -10.97 -12.77
CA ASN A 226 -3.32 -11.58 -13.78
C ASN A 226 -4.40 -10.63 -14.30
N SER A 227 -4.97 -9.79 -13.44
CA SER A 227 -6.08 -8.90 -13.78
C SER A 227 -5.60 -7.59 -14.41
N TYR A 228 -4.40 -7.10 -14.05
CA TYR A 228 -3.93 -5.78 -14.48
C TYR A 228 -2.59 -5.84 -15.23
N LEU A 229 -1.50 -6.30 -14.62
CA LEU A 229 -0.17 -6.19 -15.23
C LEU A 229 -0.05 -7.02 -16.53
N MET A 230 -0.47 -8.28 -16.52
CA MET A 230 -0.35 -9.16 -17.71
C MET A 230 -1.18 -8.67 -18.90
N PRO A 231 -2.44 -8.22 -18.73
CA PRO A 231 -3.19 -7.58 -19.81
C PRO A 231 -2.49 -6.35 -20.39
N ASP A 232 -1.90 -5.48 -19.55
CA ASP A 232 -1.22 -4.27 -20.01
C ASP A 232 0.08 -4.58 -20.74
N LEU A 233 0.89 -5.51 -20.25
CA LEU A 233 2.07 -6.01 -20.99
C LEU A 233 1.70 -6.63 -22.32
N LYS A 234 0.60 -7.39 -22.37
CA LYS A 234 0.10 -7.99 -23.62
C LYS A 234 -0.35 -6.93 -24.64
N LYS A 235 -1.01 -5.84 -24.20
CA LYS A 235 -1.41 -4.71 -25.08
C LYS A 235 -0.21 -4.11 -25.82
N VAL A 236 0.97 -4.10 -25.18
CA VAL A 236 2.22 -3.57 -25.75
C VAL A 236 3.13 -4.67 -26.36
N GLY A 237 2.63 -5.89 -26.49
CA GLY A 237 3.32 -7.01 -27.16
C GLY A 237 4.45 -7.63 -26.34
N ILE A 238 4.42 -7.51 -25.02
CA ILE A 238 5.43 -8.06 -24.10
C ILE A 238 4.88 -9.34 -23.47
N VAL A 239 5.72 -10.40 -23.50
CA VAL A 239 5.49 -11.66 -22.79
C VAL A 239 6.63 -11.81 -21.77
N PRO A 240 6.39 -11.59 -20.47
CA PRO A 240 7.43 -11.64 -19.48
C PRO A 240 7.77 -13.06 -19.04
N GLN A 241 8.99 -13.24 -18.51
CA GLN A 241 9.34 -14.40 -17.70
C GLN A 241 8.78 -14.15 -16.28
N VAL A 242 7.74 -14.88 -15.89
CA VAL A 242 7.16 -14.79 -14.56
C VAL A 242 7.86 -15.78 -13.61
N VAL A 243 8.23 -15.32 -12.44
CA VAL A 243 8.74 -16.14 -11.33
C VAL A 243 7.97 -15.78 -10.07
N THR A 244 7.64 -16.79 -9.28
CA THR A 244 6.88 -16.63 -8.02
C THR A 244 7.78 -16.93 -6.85
N ILE A 245 7.63 -16.16 -5.76
CA ILE A 245 8.29 -16.37 -4.48
C ILE A 245 7.25 -16.39 -3.35
N ALA A 246 7.56 -17.05 -2.23
CA ALA A 246 6.69 -17.04 -1.06
C ALA A 246 6.60 -15.61 -0.50
N GLY A 247 5.37 -15.17 -0.17
CA GLY A 247 5.10 -13.81 0.31
C GLY A 247 4.48 -13.75 1.71
N ALA A 248 4.19 -14.89 2.35
CA ALA A 248 3.64 -14.90 3.69
C ALA A 248 4.69 -14.49 4.74
N VAL A 249 4.29 -13.67 5.70
CA VAL A 249 5.19 -13.08 6.71
C VAL A 249 5.85 -14.14 7.60
N ASP A 250 5.17 -15.27 7.81
CA ASP A 250 5.65 -16.39 8.62
C ASP A 250 6.48 -17.42 7.83
N GLU A 251 6.70 -17.21 6.53
CA GLU A 251 7.42 -18.11 5.64
C GLU A 251 8.82 -17.61 5.23
N THR A 252 9.50 -16.85 6.07
CA THR A 252 10.79 -16.18 5.75
C THR A 252 11.84 -17.10 5.11
N ALA A 253 12.01 -18.33 5.59
CA ALA A 253 12.97 -19.27 5.01
C ALA A 253 12.59 -19.74 3.59
N ALA A 254 11.30 -19.85 3.30
CA ALA A 254 10.82 -20.16 1.95
C ALA A 254 11.02 -18.94 1.04
N THR A 255 10.72 -17.75 1.53
CA THR A 255 10.92 -16.48 0.83
C THR A 255 12.37 -16.28 0.39
N ASP A 256 13.34 -16.48 1.29
CA ASP A 256 14.78 -16.38 0.99
C ASP A 256 15.23 -17.39 -0.07
N SER A 257 14.76 -18.64 0.07
CA SER A 257 15.08 -19.71 -0.88
C SER A 257 14.50 -19.42 -2.26
N ASP A 258 13.25 -19.02 -2.31
CA ASP A 258 12.53 -18.73 -3.55
C ASP A 258 13.08 -17.48 -4.24
N ALA A 259 13.44 -16.45 -3.48
CA ALA A 259 14.12 -15.24 -4.00
C ALA A 259 15.44 -15.62 -4.68
N THR A 260 16.24 -16.48 -4.06
CA THR A 260 17.50 -16.98 -4.65
C THR A 260 17.24 -17.69 -5.98
N LEU A 261 16.27 -18.61 -6.01
CA LEU A 261 15.91 -19.36 -7.22
C LEU A 261 15.28 -18.47 -8.31
N ALA A 262 14.51 -17.46 -7.91
CA ALA A 262 13.92 -16.50 -8.84
C ALA A 262 14.99 -15.71 -9.58
N VAL A 263 15.98 -15.18 -8.86
CA VAL A 263 17.12 -14.48 -9.45
C VAL A 263 17.93 -15.38 -10.37
N GLU A 264 18.22 -16.62 -9.98
CA GLU A 264 18.90 -17.59 -10.85
C GLU A 264 18.16 -17.82 -12.18
N ARG A 265 16.83 -17.99 -12.12
CA ARG A 265 15.99 -18.21 -13.30
C ARG A 265 15.95 -17.00 -14.23
N LEU A 266 15.81 -15.79 -13.66
CA LEU A 266 15.79 -14.55 -14.43
C LEU A 266 17.15 -14.29 -15.09
N LYS A 267 18.23 -14.49 -14.34
CA LYS A 267 19.62 -14.36 -14.84
C LYS A 267 19.90 -15.37 -15.96
N ALA A 268 19.55 -16.64 -15.78
CA ALA A 268 19.71 -17.68 -16.81
C ALA A 268 18.87 -17.41 -18.07
N ALA A 269 17.69 -16.84 -17.91
CA ALA A 269 16.86 -16.40 -19.03
C ALA A 269 17.39 -15.15 -19.73
N GLY A 270 18.34 -14.44 -19.13
CA GLY A 270 18.93 -13.20 -19.63
C GLY A 270 17.94 -12.03 -19.55
N VAL A 271 17.11 -11.99 -18.53
CA VAL A 271 16.18 -10.89 -18.27
C VAL A 271 16.96 -9.61 -18.02
N GLN A 272 16.48 -8.50 -18.58
CA GLN A 272 17.14 -7.20 -18.53
C GLN A 272 16.37 -6.15 -17.74
N SER A 273 15.04 -6.34 -17.67
CA SER A 273 14.14 -5.46 -16.91
C SER A 273 13.19 -6.31 -16.10
N VAL A 274 12.94 -5.94 -14.85
CA VAL A 274 12.05 -6.66 -13.93
C VAL A 274 11.01 -5.71 -13.36
N ILE A 275 9.78 -6.15 -13.30
CA ILE A 275 8.69 -5.50 -12.58
C ILE A 275 8.43 -6.37 -11.35
N PRO A 276 8.74 -5.90 -10.14
CA PRO A 276 8.38 -6.59 -8.92
C PRO A 276 6.90 -6.36 -8.59
N LEU A 277 6.25 -7.37 -8.02
CA LEU A 277 4.94 -7.33 -7.38
C LEU A 277 5.08 -8.07 -6.06
N LEU A 278 5.78 -7.46 -5.13
CA LEU A 278 6.24 -8.09 -3.92
C LEU A 278 5.84 -7.27 -2.68
N PRO A 279 5.34 -7.94 -1.63
CA PRO A 279 5.24 -7.30 -0.33
C PRO A 279 6.64 -7.08 0.27
N ASP A 280 6.74 -6.21 1.26
CA ASP A 280 7.97 -5.76 1.91
C ASP A 280 8.87 -6.91 2.33
N ASN A 281 8.27 -7.91 2.99
CA ASN A 281 8.96 -9.09 3.50
C ASN A 281 9.53 -10.00 2.41
N ALA A 282 9.12 -9.82 1.15
CA ALA A 282 9.63 -10.55 0.00
C ALA A 282 10.55 -9.69 -0.89
N PHE A 283 10.35 -8.38 -0.93
CA PHE A 283 11.15 -7.47 -1.74
C PHE A 283 12.60 -7.36 -1.22
N THR A 284 12.79 -7.22 0.08
CA THR A 284 14.13 -7.19 0.69
C THR A 284 14.95 -8.46 0.43
N PRO A 285 14.44 -9.69 0.66
CA PRO A 285 15.11 -10.93 0.26
C PRO A 285 15.44 -11.01 -1.23
N TYR A 286 14.53 -10.51 -2.10
CA TYR A 286 14.79 -10.47 -3.53
C TYR A 286 16.01 -9.60 -3.89
N LEU A 287 16.12 -8.39 -3.31
CA LEU A 287 17.27 -7.50 -3.47
C LEU A 287 18.56 -8.12 -2.91
N GLY A 288 18.45 -8.85 -1.80
CA GLY A 288 19.53 -9.64 -1.21
C GLY A 288 20.04 -10.72 -2.17
N ALA A 289 19.13 -11.42 -2.83
CA ALA A 289 19.47 -12.43 -3.83
C ALA A 289 20.12 -11.81 -5.09
N GLU A 290 19.63 -10.67 -5.57
CA GLU A 290 20.28 -9.91 -6.66
C GLU A 290 21.71 -9.53 -6.32
N THR A 291 21.91 -9.02 -5.10
CA THR A 291 23.23 -8.60 -4.61
C THR A 291 24.18 -9.79 -4.49
N SER A 292 23.73 -10.91 -3.90
CA SER A 292 24.57 -12.10 -3.67
C SER A 292 24.98 -12.79 -4.97
N GLN A 293 24.17 -12.68 -6.02
CA GLN A 293 24.42 -13.28 -7.32
C GLN A 293 25.04 -12.32 -8.35
N ASP A 294 25.35 -11.09 -7.96
CA ASP A 294 25.87 -10.03 -8.85
C ASP A 294 25.02 -9.90 -10.13
N TYR A 295 23.70 -9.78 -9.95
CA TYR A 295 22.70 -9.65 -11.01
C TYR A 295 21.83 -8.43 -10.72
N PHE A 296 21.94 -7.38 -11.53
CA PHE A 296 21.29 -6.09 -11.35
C PHE A 296 20.49 -5.73 -12.61
N PRO A 297 19.30 -6.29 -12.80
CA PRO A 297 18.43 -5.90 -13.89
C PRO A 297 17.91 -4.46 -13.67
N LYS A 298 17.28 -3.87 -14.66
CA LYS A 298 16.55 -2.63 -14.47
C LYS A 298 15.24 -2.93 -13.78
N LEU A 299 15.12 -2.52 -12.53
CA LEU A 299 13.83 -2.59 -11.82
C LEU A 299 12.92 -1.45 -12.29
N LEU A 300 11.65 -1.77 -12.48
CA LEU A 300 10.58 -0.81 -12.69
C LEU A 300 9.73 -0.84 -11.43
N LEU A 301 10.08 0.01 -10.48
CA LEU A 301 9.43 0.12 -9.18
C LEU A 301 8.11 0.89 -9.30
N SER A 302 7.24 0.73 -8.33
CA SER A 302 5.99 1.47 -8.24
C SER A 302 5.54 1.61 -6.79
N ASP A 303 4.43 2.31 -6.57
CA ASP A 303 3.78 2.34 -5.25
C ASP A 303 3.07 1.01 -4.94
N TYR A 304 3.11 0.04 -5.86
CA TYR A 304 2.55 -1.27 -5.58
C TYR A 304 3.25 -1.87 -4.35
N GLN A 305 2.46 -2.27 -3.35
CA GLN A 305 2.96 -2.77 -2.07
C GLN A 305 4.03 -1.85 -1.43
N SER A 306 3.95 -0.55 -1.69
CA SER A 306 4.87 0.44 -1.16
C SER A 306 6.35 0.22 -1.49
N GLU A 307 6.67 -0.46 -2.60
CA GLU A 307 8.06 -0.75 -3.02
C GLU A 307 8.97 0.48 -3.01
N ILE A 308 8.42 1.64 -3.40
CA ILE A 308 9.16 2.89 -3.43
C ILE A 308 9.48 3.39 -2.01
N GLU A 309 8.55 3.28 -1.08
CA GLU A 309 8.74 3.71 0.31
C GLU A 309 9.67 2.78 1.07
N ILE A 310 9.53 1.47 0.86
CA ILE A 310 10.40 0.46 1.47
C ILE A 310 11.85 0.69 1.09
N ALA A 311 12.11 1.00 -0.19
CA ALA A 311 13.43 1.34 -0.66
C ALA A 311 14.06 2.52 0.09
N LEU A 312 13.26 3.32 0.81
CA LEU A 312 13.71 4.54 1.47
C LEU A 312 14.11 4.35 2.93
N GLY A 313 13.42 3.51 3.65
CA GLY A 313 13.54 3.43 5.09
C GLY A 313 13.93 2.06 5.64
N LEU A 314 13.58 1.00 4.93
CA LEU A 314 13.62 -0.35 5.47
C LEU A 314 14.70 -1.25 4.84
N ILE A 315 15.40 -0.78 3.78
CA ILE A 315 16.37 -1.63 3.08
C ILE A 315 17.75 -1.50 3.72
N PRO A 316 18.34 -2.61 4.18
CA PRO A 316 19.68 -2.62 4.71
C PRO A 316 20.73 -2.13 3.69
N VAL A 317 21.73 -1.38 4.18
CA VAL A 317 22.85 -0.84 3.42
C VAL A 317 23.47 -1.79 2.38
N PRO A 318 23.60 -3.12 2.61
CA PRO A 318 24.15 -4.03 1.61
C PRO A 318 23.40 -4.07 0.27
N TYR A 319 22.14 -3.67 0.24
CA TYR A 319 21.27 -3.78 -0.95
C TYR A 319 21.18 -2.49 -1.76
N GLU A 320 21.83 -1.42 -1.32
CA GLU A 320 21.87 -0.13 -2.02
C GLU A 320 22.36 -0.28 -3.46
N LYS A 321 23.29 -1.21 -3.70
CA LYS A 321 23.82 -1.47 -5.05
C LYS A 321 22.72 -2.00 -6.00
N ALA A 322 21.78 -2.79 -5.52
CA ALA A 322 20.67 -3.29 -6.32
C ALA A 322 19.69 -2.16 -6.69
N LEU A 323 19.54 -1.17 -5.81
CA LEU A 323 18.62 -0.06 -5.98
C LEU A 323 19.19 1.14 -6.71
N ASN A 324 20.51 1.38 -6.67
CA ASN A 324 21.12 2.58 -7.26
C ASN A 324 20.84 2.70 -8.76
N GLY A 325 20.24 3.82 -9.18
CA GLY A 325 19.85 4.08 -10.57
C GLY A 325 18.58 3.35 -11.01
N GLN A 326 17.88 2.70 -10.09
CA GLN A 326 16.55 2.17 -10.37
C GLN A 326 15.52 3.31 -10.39
N GLN A 327 14.46 3.12 -11.16
CA GLN A 327 13.42 4.14 -11.29
C GLN A 327 12.06 3.53 -11.01
N GLY A 328 11.16 4.40 -10.56
CA GLY A 328 9.82 4.00 -10.23
C GLY A 328 8.76 5.04 -10.59
N VAL A 329 7.51 4.59 -10.62
CA VAL A 329 6.32 5.39 -10.84
C VAL A 329 5.61 5.54 -9.51
N THR A 330 5.40 6.79 -9.08
CA THR A 330 4.70 7.08 -7.83
C THR A 330 3.59 8.10 -8.01
N ALA A 331 2.47 7.87 -7.33
CA ALA A 331 1.37 8.82 -7.18
C ALA A 331 1.53 9.67 -5.90
N GLU A 332 2.62 9.47 -5.17
CA GLU A 332 2.87 10.07 -3.87
C GLU A 332 3.88 11.20 -3.92
N THR A 333 3.75 12.12 -2.97
CA THR A 333 4.69 13.24 -2.83
C THR A 333 6.04 12.79 -2.25
N LEU A 334 6.09 11.57 -1.69
CA LEU A 334 7.25 10.99 -0.98
C LEU A 334 7.78 11.92 0.11
N GLY A 335 6.92 12.72 0.66
CA GLY A 335 7.17 13.56 1.82
C GLY A 335 8.35 14.48 1.68
N GLY A 336 9.35 14.26 2.44
CA GLY A 336 10.55 15.03 2.42
C GLY A 336 11.68 14.39 1.64
N ILE A 337 11.41 13.35 0.94
CA ILE A 337 12.37 12.70 0.06
C ILE A 337 12.47 13.45 -1.26
N ASP A 338 11.44 14.15 -1.64
CA ASP A 338 11.54 15.21 -2.61
C ASP A 338 12.57 16.22 -2.10
N LEU A 339 13.72 16.25 -2.76
CA LEU A 339 14.67 17.34 -2.53
C LEU A 339 13.88 18.64 -2.52
N PRO A 340 14.04 19.50 -1.49
CA PRO A 340 13.25 20.70 -1.37
C PRO A 340 13.37 21.46 -2.68
N ARG A 341 12.27 21.50 -3.46
CA ARG A 341 12.21 22.40 -4.59
C ARG A 341 12.27 23.80 -4.01
N PRO A 342 13.27 24.60 -4.35
CA PRO A 342 13.25 26.00 -3.96
C PRO A 342 11.89 26.59 -4.30
N GLU A 343 11.39 27.53 -3.52
CA GLU A 343 10.12 28.22 -3.85
C GLU A 343 10.11 28.77 -5.28
N SER A 344 11.30 29.13 -5.80
CA SER A 344 11.52 29.50 -7.22
C SER A 344 11.20 28.38 -8.22
N GLN A 345 11.11 27.14 -7.79
CA GLN A 345 10.75 25.97 -8.61
C GLN A 345 9.36 25.39 -8.27
N GLY A 346 8.53 26.16 -7.56
CA GLY A 346 7.17 25.76 -7.21
C GLY A 346 6.99 25.26 -5.77
N GLY A 347 8.07 25.06 -5.02
CA GLY A 347 8.00 24.60 -3.61
C GLY A 347 7.33 23.24 -3.45
N TYR A 348 6.95 22.93 -2.22
CA TYR A 348 6.16 21.73 -1.91
C TYR A 348 4.72 21.87 -2.41
N ASP A 349 4.08 20.74 -2.71
CA ASP A 349 2.66 20.69 -2.97
C ASP A 349 1.86 21.33 -1.82
N PRO A 350 0.74 22.04 -2.14
CA PRO A 350 0.01 22.83 -1.14
C PRO A 350 -0.45 22.04 0.09
N GLY A 351 -0.83 20.78 -0.09
CA GLY A 351 -1.24 19.89 1.01
C GLY A 351 -0.06 19.57 1.94
N VAL A 352 1.07 19.16 1.39
CA VAL A 352 2.32 18.92 2.13
C VAL A 352 2.71 20.14 2.95
N ARG A 353 2.74 21.30 2.31
CA ARG A 353 3.08 22.58 2.97
C ARG A 353 2.12 22.89 4.12
N SER A 354 0.84 22.64 3.93
CA SER A 354 -0.17 22.88 4.96
C SER A 354 0.06 21.99 6.17
N CYS A 355 0.26 20.69 5.97
CA CYS A 355 0.50 19.74 7.05
C CYS A 355 1.74 20.10 7.87
N TRP A 356 2.86 20.37 7.18
CA TRP A 356 4.12 20.73 7.84
C TRP A 356 4.06 22.09 8.55
N THR A 357 3.32 23.05 8.02
CA THR A 357 3.13 24.34 8.69
C THR A 357 2.44 24.17 10.05
N VAL A 358 1.44 23.31 10.11
CA VAL A 358 0.73 22.99 11.37
C VAL A 358 1.65 22.27 12.33
N TRP A 359 2.37 21.26 11.84
CA TRP A 359 3.31 20.46 12.65
C TRP A 359 4.42 21.33 13.27
N HIS A 360 5.15 22.09 12.44
CA HIS A 360 6.24 22.96 12.94
C HIS A 360 5.78 24.07 13.86
N LYS A 361 4.51 24.50 13.74
CA LYS A 361 3.94 25.46 14.70
C LYS A 361 3.73 24.82 16.07
N ALA A 362 3.29 23.58 16.12
CA ALA A 362 3.06 22.82 17.35
C ALA A 362 4.38 22.32 17.95
N TYR A 363 5.32 21.89 17.11
CA TYR A 363 6.61 21.32 17.48
C TYR A 363 7.77 22.10 16.87
N PRO A 364 8.07 23.34 17.37
CA PRO A 364 9.05 24.25 16.75
C PRO A 364 10.50 23.78 16.90
N GLN A 365 10.77 22.76 17.72
CA GLN A 365 12.08 22.13 17.88
C GLN A 365 12.40 21.14 16.75
N THR A 366 11.40 20.68 16.00
CA THR A 366 11.67 19.85 14.83
C THR A 366 12.45 20.66 13.78
N PRO A 367 13.42 20.05 13.09
CA PRO A 367 14.29 20.77 12.16
C PRO A 367 13.47 21.56 11.14
N LYS A 368 13.70 22.88 11.11
CA LYS A 368 13.05 23.75 10.13
C LYS A 368 13.83 23.70 8.83
N GLY A 369 13.19 23.31 7.76
CA GLY A 369 13.69 23.60 6.43
C GLY A 369 14.24 22.45 5.65
N ASN A 370 14.27 21.29 6.22
CA ASN A 370 14.52 20.09 5.42
C ASN A 370 13.63 18.97 5.95
N ILE A 371 12.53 18.76 5.27
CA ILE A 371 11.65 17.61 5.49
C ILE A 371 12.47 16.30 5.44
N ASN A 372 13.60 16.29 4.71
CA ASN A 372 14.51 15.16 4.59
C ASN A 372 15.33 14.86 5.85
N ASP A 373 15.31 15.75 6.85
CA ASP A 373 16.07 15.53 8.09
C ASP A 373 15.31 14.63 9.07
N ASP A 374 14.04 14.34 8.77
CA ASP A 374 13.17 13.63 9.70
C ASP A 374 12.17 12.73 8.94
N ILE A 375 12.68 11.64 8.40
CA ILE A 375 11.88 10.63 7.67
C ILE A 375 10.86 10.00 8.63
N GLU A 376 11.22 9.79 9.87
CA GLU A 376 10.35 9.20 10.89
C GLU A 376 9.10 10.04 11.19
N GLU A 377 9.16 11.37 11.03
CA GLU A 377 8.00 12.24 11.21
C GLU A 377 7.14 12.41 9.94
N GLN A 378 7.65 12.03 8.76
CA GLN A 378 7.00 12.40 7.49
C GLN A 378 5.75 11.59 7.21
N GLY A 379 5.84 10.27 7.24
CA GLY A 379 4.71 9.39 7.03
C GLY A 379 3.57 9.72 7.99
N PRO A 380 3.81 9.73 9.32
CA PRO A 380 2.82 10.12 10.30
C PRO A 380 2.21 11.50 10.08
N VAL A 381 3.05 12.53 9.84
CA VAL A 381 2.54 13.90 9.69
C VAL A 381 1.70 14.07 8.44
N GLN A 382 2.17 13.58 7.31
CA GLN A 382 1.48 13.79 6.04
C GLN A 382 0.29 12.87 5.87
N GLY A 383 0.43 11.60 6.23
CA GLY A 383 -0.64 10.62 6.15
C GLY A 383 -1.81 10.99 7.04
N TRP A 384 -1.59 11.18 8.33
CA TRP A 384 -2.66 11.54 9.26
C TRP A 384 -3.26 12.91 8.96
N CYS A 385 -2.44 13.89 8.55
CA CYS A 385 -2.95 15.18 8.09
C CYS A 385 -3.94 15.01 6.94
N GLN A 386 -3.55 14.25 5.91
CA GLN A 386 -4.37 14.02 4.73
C GLN A 386 -5.69 13.33 5.08
N GLU A 387 -5.63 12.21 5.80
CA GLU A 387 -6.84 11.44 6.12
C GLU A 387 -7.80 12.17 7.04
N ILE A 388 -7.29 12.81 8.10
CA ILE A 388 -8.13 13.55 9.05
C ILE A 388 -8.81 14.73 8.36
N HIS A 389 -8.10 15.47 7.52
CA HIS A 389 -8.70 16.59 6.80
C HIS A 389 -9.67 16.14 5.70
N LEU A 390 -9.37 15.04 5.01
CA LEU A 390 -10.26 14.43 4.02
C LEU A 390 -11.57 13.96 4.68
N PHE A 391 -11.45 13.22 5.78
CA PHE A 391 -12.60 12.82 6.60
C PHE A 391 -13.44 14.02 7.04
N ALA A 392 -12.78 15.04 7.59
CA ALA A 392 -13.48 16.25 8.05
C ALA A 392 -14.17 16.98 6.91
N LYS A 393 -13.56 17.04 5.73
CA LYS A 393 -14.15 17.63 4.51
C LYS A 393 -15.41 16.86 4.11
N ALA A 394 -15.35 15.55 4.01
CA ALA A 394 -16.50 14.71 3.66
C ALA A 394 -17.63 14.83 4.69
N ALA A 395 -17.31 14.71 5.98
CA ALA A 395 -18.29 14.80 7.05
C ALA A 395 -18.94 16.20 7.14
N THR A 396 -18.18 17.27 6.83
CA THR A 396 -18.72 18.62 6.72
C THR A 396 -19.69 18.75 5.55
N MET A 397 -19.34 18.21 4.39
CA MET A 397 -20.19 18.20 3.19
C MET A 397 -21.47 17.35 3.38
N ALA A 398 -21.40 16.28 4.18
CA ALA A 398 -22.57 15.47 4.54
C ALA A 398 -23.61 16.24 5.39
N GLY A 399 -23.18 17.34 6.05
CA GLY A 399 -24.05 18.25 6.76
C GLY A 399 -24.47 17.78 8.15
N LYS A 400 -25.58 18.35 8.66
CA LYS A 400 -26.06 18.06 10.02
C LYS A 400 -26.63 16.65 10.16
N ASP A 401 -27.14 16.07 9.08
CA ASP A 401 -27.71 14.73 9.04
C ASP A 401 -26.63 13.68 8.71
N LEU A 402 -25.46 13.85 9.31
CA LEU A 402 -24.32 12.94 9.10
C LEU A 402 -24.70 11.51 9.46
N ASN A 403 -24.67 10.66 8.46
CA ASN A 403 -24.83 9.22 8.54
C ASN A 403 -23.96 8.56 7.45
N ARG A 404 -23.88 7.24 7.45
CA ARG A 404 -23.00 6.52 6.51
C ARG A 404 -23.32 6.82 5.05
N ARG A 405 -24.61 6.92 4.68
CA ARG A 405 -25.04 7.24 3.31
C ARG A 405 -24.61 8.66 2.90
N THR A 406 -24.93 9.66 3.73
CA THR A 406 -24.57 11.05 3.41
C THR A 406 -23.07 11.28 3.40
N PHE A 407 -22.30 10.51 4.17
CA PHE A 407 -20.85 10.53 4.15
C PHE A 407 -20.29 9.96 2.83
N VAL A 408 -20.77 8.79 2.39
CA VAL A 408 -20.39 8.16 1.11
C VAL A 408 -20.75 9.09 -0.08
N GLU A 409 -21.97 9.68 -0.07
CA GLU A 409 -22.37 10.66 -1.08
C GLU A 409 -21.48 11.91 -1.08
N ALA A 410 -20.98 12.33 0.07
CA ALA A 410 -20.06 13.45 0.19
C ALA A 410 -18.66 13.09 -0.34
N MET A 411 -18.13 11.92 0.04
CA MET A 411 -16.85 11.42 -0.45
C MET A 411 -16.83 11.37 -1.99
N SER A 412 -17.86 10.80 -2.61
CA SER A 412 -17.97 10.67 -4.07
C SER A 412 -18.03 12.01 -4.84
N ARG A 413 -18.13 13.14 -4.14
CA ARG A 413 -18.16 14.50 -4.72
C ARG A 413 -16.91 15.32 -4.41
N ILE A 414 -15.94 14.75 -3.72
CA ILE A 414 -14.68 15.44 -3.45
C ILE A 414 -13.82 15.39 -4.72
N THR A 415 -13.49 16.56 -5.22
CA THR A 415 -12.56 16.76 -6.33
C THR A 415 -11.47 17.74 -5.91
N ASP A 416 -10.29 17.60 -6.50
CA ASP A 416 -9.15 18.51 -6.33
C ASP A 416 -8.79 18.79 -4.85
N PHE A 417 -8.90 17.74 -4.02
CA PHE A 417 -8.48 17.84 -2.62
C PHE A 417 -6.96 17.86 -2.54
N PRO A 418 -6.34 18.89 -1.94
CA PRO A 418 -4.90 18.95 -1.78
C PRO A 418 -4.46 17.97 -0.69
N GLY A 419 -3.81 16.89 -1.09
CA GLY A 419 -3.34 15.86 -0.17
C GLY A 419 -1.98 16.17 0.43
N GLY A 420 -1.71 15.61 1.59
CA GLY A 420 -0.39 15.67 2.24
C GLY A 420 0.56 14.60 1.71
N TYR A 421 0.00 13.47 1.31
CA TYR A 421 0.73 12.30 0.84
C TYR A 421 0.64 12.13 -0.68
N SER A 422 -0.51 12.35 -1.26
CA SER A 422 -0.70 12.48 -2.70
C SER A 422 -1.06 13.93 -3.05
N PRO A 423 -0.56 14.50 -4.16
CA PRO A 423 -0.68 15.93 -4.41
C PRO A 423 -2.12 16.39 -4.59
N VAL A 424 -2.92 15.58 -5.28
CA VAL A 424 -4.34 15.87 -5.56
C VAL A 424 -5.15 14.58 -5.51
N LEU A 425 -6.16 14.59 -4.66
CA LEU A 425 -7.13 13.51 -4.55
C LEU A 425 -8.47 13.91 -5.15
N SER A 426 -9.06 13.03 -5.94
CA SER A 426 -10.42 13.17 -6.46
C SER A 426 -11.11 11.82 -6.48
N TYR A 427 -12.36 11.82 -6.05
CA TYR A 427 -13.20 10.64 -5.93
C TYR A 427 -14.44 10.77 -6.81
N GLY A 428 -15.18 9.67 -6.98
CA GLY A 428 -16.40 9.62 -7.77
C GLY A 428 -17.36 8.54 -7.28
N PRO A 429 -18.53 8.39 -7.91
CA PRO A 429 -19.46 7.32 -7.56
C PRO A 429 -18.88 5.92 -7.69
N ASP A 430 -17.97 5.73 -8.68
CA ASP A 430 -17.30 4.46 -8.97
C ASP A 430 -15.76 4.61 -8.92
N LYS A 431 -15.27 5.64 -8.23
CA LYS A 431 -13.84 5.90 -8.04
C LYS A 431 -13.55 6.06 -6.56
N PHE A 432 -12.95 5.05 -5.95
CA PHE A 432 -12.69 4.95 -4.51
C PHE A 432 -11.22 5.19 -4.14
N SER A 433 -10.31 5.20 -5.11
CA SER A 433 -8.92 5.62 -4.95
C SER A 433 -8.75 7.07 -5.37
N GLY A 434 -8.10 7.87 -4.50
CA GLY A 434 -8.05 9.33 -4.64
C GLY A 434 -7.06 9.86 -5.66
N PRO A 435 -5.83 9.34 -5.78
CA PRO A 435 -4.80 9.90 -6.64
C PRO A 435 -5.24 10.07 -8.09
N THR A 436 -4.79 11.17 -8.69
CA THR A 436 -5.13 11.51 -10.10
C THR A 436 -3.90 11.68 -10.97
N GLN A 437 -2.72 11.68 -10.36
CA GLN A 437 -1.47 11.97 -11.03
C GLN A 437 -0.38 11.02 -10.53
N TYR A 438 0.62 10.81 -11.39
CA TYR A 438 1.85 10.11 -11.06
C TYR A 438 3.07 10.87 -11.57
N ARG A 439 4.22 10.54 -11.06
CA ARG A 439 5.53 11.01 -11.54
C ARG A 439 6.54 9.87 -11.56
N VAL A 440 7.70 10.12 -12.14
CA VAL A 440 8.82 9.18 -12.14
C VAL A 440 9.90 9.70 -11.20
N VAL A 441 10.44 8.79 -10.40
CA VAL A 441 11.53 9.03 -9.48
C VAL A 441 12.67 8.06 -9.73
N GLU A 442 13.90 8.41 -9.34
CA GLU A 442 15.08 7.56 -9.43
C GLU A 442 15.75 7.42 -8.06
N VAL A 443 16.15 6.21 -7.70
CA VAL A 443 16.91 5.91 -6.49
C VAL A 443 18.37 6.22 -6.70
N HIS A 444 18.95 6.97 -5.79
CA HIS A 444 20.39 7.24 -5.75
C HIS A 444 21.03 6.73 -4.46
N ASP A 445 22.15 6.04 -4.60
CA ASP A 445 23.02 5.71 -3.48
C ASP A 445 23.55 6.99 -2.83
N ASN A 446 23.46 7.07 -1.52
CA ASN A 446 23.90 8.21 -0.72
C ASN A 446 25.16 7.87 0.13
N HIS A 447 25.82 6.74 -0.12
CA HIS A 447 27.09 6.39 0.53
C HIS A 447 28.30 6.47 -0.42
N PRO A 448 29.22 7.41 -0.21
CA PRO A 448 29.18 8.52 0.76
C PRO A 448 28.12 9.57 0.37
N PRO A 449 27.64 10.41 1.32
CA PRO A 449 26.64 11.42 1.04
C PRO A 449 26.95 12.24 -0.20
N THR A 450 26.03 12.27 -1.15
CA THR A 450 26.16 12.97 -2.42
C THR A 450 25.48 14.33 -2.40
N SER A 451 25.85 15.23 -3.33
CA SER A 451 25.13 16.49 -3.48
C SER A 451 23.70 16.33 -4.00
N LEU A 452 23.36 15.15 -4.52
CA LEU A 452 22.03 14.82 -5.01
C LEU A 452 21.10 14.48 -3.82
N CYS A 453 21.63 13.74 -2.85
CA CYS A 453 20.94 13.41 -1.61
C CYS A 453 21.37 14.34 -0.49
N LYS A 454 21.12 15.64 -0.62
CA LYS A 454 21.40 16.60 0.46
C LYS A 454 20.44 16.37 1.61
N ARG A 455 20.78 15.44 2.47
CA ARG A 455 20.18 15.32 3.79
C ARG A 455 20.91 16.30 4.73
N GLY A 456 20.19 16.84 5.70
CA GLY A 456 20.74 17.61 6.78
C GLY A 456 21.77 16.81 7.58
N PRO A 457 22.31 17.33 8.68
CA PRO A 457 23.28 16.62 9.47
C PRO A 457 22.67 15.30 9.93
N ALA A 458 23.03 14.24 9.23
CA ALA A 458 22.56 12.90 9.50
C ALA A 458 23.02 12.49 10.89
N THR A 459 22.12 12.57 11.86
CA THR A 459 22.33 11.99 13.18
C THR A 459 22.00 10.51 13.19
N GLN A 460 21.36 10.00 12.14
CA GLN A 460 21.19 8.57 11.87
C GLN A 460 21.19 8.31 10.37
N PRO A 461 21.71 7.19 9.89
CA PRO A 461 21.51 6.76 8.55
C PRO A 461 20.15 6.05 8.44
N PRO A 462 19.12 6.69 7.97
CA PRO A 462 18.16 5.93 7.24
C PRO A 462 18.89 5.43 5.99
N ALA A 463 18.33 4.42 5.35
CA ALA A 463 18.86 3.75 4.18
C ALA A 463 19.79 4.64 3.36
N GLY A 464 20.94 4.16 2.97
CA GLY A 464 21.92 4.92 2.22
C GLY A 464 21.47 5.34 0.84
N VAL A 465 20.19 5.49 0.60
CA VAL A 465 19.57 5.87 -0.66
C VAL A 465 18.68 7.11 -0.51
N CYS A 466 18.47 7.81 -1.60
CA CYS A 466 17.46 8.87 -1.71
C CYS A 466 16.73 8.79 -3.04
N TRP A 467 15.57 9.42 -3.13
CA TRP A 467 14.80 9.56 -4.36
C TRP A 467 15.02 10.93 -5.00
N VAL A 468 15.21 10.94 -6.31
CA VAL A 468 15.28 12.16 -7.11
C VAL A 468 14.13 12.16 -8.09
N VAL A 469 13.40 13.26 -8.15
CA VAL A 469 12.30 13.42 -9.10
C VAL A 469 12.85 13.61 -10.50
N GLU A 470 12.54 12.68 -11.38
CA GLU A 470 12.99 12.69 -12.78
C GLU A 470 11.97 13.37 -13.71
N GLN A 471 10.68 13.31 -13.36
CA GLN A 471 9.62 13.87 -14.20
C GLN A 471 8.58 14.60 -13.37
N ASN A 472 7.98 15.63 -13.97
CA ASN A 472 6.82 16.31 -13.38
C ASN A 472 5.59 15.41 -13.36
N TRP A 473 4.60 15.79 -12.54
CA TRP A 473 3.33 15.14 -12.44
C TRP A 473 2.64 14.97 -13.81
N LYS A 474 2.11 13.79 -14.05
CA LYS A 474 1.31 13.42 -15.23
C LYS A 474 0.00 12.81 -14.75
N PRO A 475 -1.08 12.91 -15.54
CA PRO A 475 -2.32 12.19 -15.21
C PRO A 475 -2.09 10.68 -15.10
N LEU A 476 -2.66 10.07 -14.05
CA LEU A 476 -2.77 8.61 -13.98
C LEU A 476 -3.64 8.10 -15.13
N PRO A 477 -3.29 6.97 -15.74
CA PRO A 477 -4.17 6.29 -16.67
C PRO A 477 -5.53 5.99 -16.00
N SER A 478 -6.61 6.09 -16.77
CA SER A 478 -7.89 5.52 -16.32
C SER A 478 -7.78 4.00 -16.32
N SER A 479 -8.16 3.37 -15.23
CA SER A 479 -8.31 1.91 -15.13
C SER A 479 -9.39 1.40 -16.08
#